data_13c5f19e406ce7eaa1334b3ab725e5f1
#
_entry.id   13c5f19e406ce7eaa1334b3ab725e5f1
#
_cell.length_a   1.000
_cell.length_b   1.000
_cell.length_c   1.000
_cell.angle_alpha   90.00
_cell.angle_beta   90.00
_cell.angle_gamma   90.00
#
_symmetry.space_group_name_H-M   'P 1'
#
loop_
_entity.id
_entity.type
_entity.pdbx_description
1 polymer ?
#
loop_
_entity_poly.entity_id
_entity_poly.type
_entity_poly.pdbx_seq_one_letter_code
_entity_poly.pdbx_strand_id
1 'polypeptide(L)'
;MALETIYKTKNESGRYSCGDIGVTTEEWYGLLCYDKAEPYIDTLLAFMREPQHCGTCSAMAQKYNTPAQHYNAKVTNFAKWVQKRLGRFRVIGTDGNDTFWAIVMQEGWDTKQGFKWQLRDELVDALRIYLMKDLIERFRNGKPFNGYDEAYKWQLIDDTENVSSIEIVKKIIGKNIIDNMRVDSVLKMLCESK
;
A
#
# COMPACT_ATOMS: atom_id res chain seq x y z
N MET A 1 7.15 26.35 -13.20
CA MET A 1 7.34 25.59 -11.93
C MET A 1 5.99 25.56 -11.25
N ALA A 2 5.44 24.37 -11.01
CA ALA A 2 4.25 24.27 -10.18
C ALA A 2 4.64 24.67 -8.76
N LEU A 3 3.80 25.49 -8.10
CA LEU A 3 3.99 25.87 -6.70
C LEU A 3 3.94 24.58 -5.86
N GLU A 4 5.00 24.30 -5.13
CA GLU A 4 5.07 23.12 -4.26
C GLU A 4 4.12 23.33 -3.08
N THR A 5 3.18 22.40 -2.91
CA THR A 5 2.31 22.39 -1.74
C THR A 5 3.06 21.80 -0.55
N ILE A 6 3.04 22.49 0.58
CA ILE A 6 3.71 22.02 1.82
C ILE A 6 2.65 21.50 2.77
N TYR A 7 2.72 20.21 3.08
CA TYR A 7 1.96 19.58 4.17
C TYR A 7 2.83 19.51 5.42
N LYS A 8 2.19 19.55 6.59
CA LYS A 8 2.90 19.46 7.87
C LYS A 8 2.34 18.32 8.70
N THR A 9 3.23 17.58 9.34
CA THR A 9 2.80 16.65 10.38
C THR A 9 2.37 17.42 11.62
N LYS A 10 1.38 16.86 12.33
CA LYS A 10 0.91 17.35 13.63
C LYS A 10 1.23 16.30 14.68
N ASN A 11 1.58 16.76 15.89
CA ASN A 11 1.72 15.89 17.05
C ASN A 11 0.56 16.17 18.01
N GLU A 12 -0.29 15.17 18.20
CA GLU A 12 -1.41 15.23 19.15
C GLU A 12 -1.26 14.04 20.13
N SER A 13 -0.95 14.37 21.40
CA SER A 13 -0.83 13.35 22.46
C SER A 13 0.18 12.22 22.16
N GLY A 14 1.33 12.54 21.55
CA GLY A 14 2.36 11.57 21.18
C GLY A 14 2.07 10.80 19.88
N ARG A 15 1.00 11.17 19.17
CA ARG A 15 0.66 10.62 17.86
C ARG A 15 0.94 11.68 16.78
N TYR A 16 1.74 11.30 15.80
CA TYR A 16 2.02 12.14 14.65
C TYR A 16 1.06 11.74 13.53
N SER A 17 0.39 12.72 12.94
CA SER A 17 -0.47 12.52 11.78
C SER A 17 -0.11 13.50 10.68
N CYS A 18 -0.25 13.08 9.45
CA CYS A 18 -0.26 13.94 8.28
C CYS A 18 -1.59 13.75 7.58
N GLY A 19 -2.34 14.84 7.40
CA GLY A 19 -3.61 14.80 6.69
C GLY A 19 -3.46 14.31 5.25
N ASP A 20 -4.55 14.38 4.51
CA ASP A 20 -4.55 14.07 3.08
C ASP A 20 -3.48 14.90 2.34
N ILE A 21 -2.61 14.23 1.59
CA ILE A 21 -1.55 14.83 0.76
C ILE A 21 -1.98 14.96 -0.71
N GLY A 22 -3.27 14.75 -0.99
CA GLY A 22 -3.83 14.88 -2.32
C GLY A 22 -3.32 13.84 -3.33
N VAL A 23 -2.90 12.66 -2.86
CA VAL A 23 -2.53 11.52 -3.72
C VAL A 23 -3.66 10.51 -3.69
N THR A 24 -4.39 10.40 -4.79
CA THR A 24 -5.56 9.51 -4.89
C THR A 24 -5.15 8.04 -5.00
N THR A 25 -6.11 7.15 -4.75
CA THR A 25 -5.91 5.70 -4.93
C THR A 25 -5.45 5.36 -6.35
N GLU A 26 -5.99 6.02 -7.38
CA GLU A 26 -5.60 5.81 -8.78
C GLU A 26 -4.16 6.25 -9.04
N GLU A 27 -3.73 7.36 -8.44
CA GLU A 27 -2.34 7.81 -8.55
C GLU A 27 -1.38 6.86 -7.83
N TRP A 28 -1.74 6.40 -6.62
CA TRP A 28 -0.98 5.37 -5.92
C TRP A 28 -0.86 4.10 -6.73
N TYR A 29 -1.98 3.62 -7.30
CA TYR A 29 -1.96 2.45 -8.18
C TYR A 29 -1.05 2.66 -9.40
N GLY A 30 -1.14 3.83 -10.06
CA GLY A 30 -0.25 4.19 -11.16
C GLY A 30 1.22 4.15 -10.75
N LEU A 31 1.56 4.64 -9.54
CA LEU A 31 2.92 4.60 -8.99
C LEU A 31 3.39 3.15 -8.73
N LEU A 32 2.54 2.29 -8.19
CA LEU A 32 2.86 0.87 -7.93
C LEU A 32 3.12 0.07 -9.22
N CYS A 33 2.58 0.49 -10.36
CA CYS A 33 2.80 -0.14 -11.65
C CYS A 33 4.16 0.19 -12.31
N TYR A 34 4.97 1.09 -11.74
CA TYR A 34 6.32 1.34 -12.24
C TYR A 34 7.31 0.29 -11.72
N ASP A 35 8.23 -0.17 -12.57
CA ASP A 35 9.34 -1.07 -12.21
C ASP A 35 10.14 -0.56 -10.99
N LYS A 36 10.24 0.77 -10.86
CA LYS A 36 10.88 1.43 -9.71
C LYS A 36 10.18 1.18 -8.38
N ALA A 37 8.89 0.83 -8.38
CA ALA A 37 8.14 0.51 -7.16
C ALA A 37 8.35 -0.95 -6.72
N GLU A 38 8.67 -1.86 -7.65
CA GLU A 38 8.81 -3.30 -7.39
C GLU A 38 9.64 -3.62 -6.12
N PRO A 39 10.84 -3.02 -5.90
CA PRO A 39 11.65 -3.32 -4.72
C PRO A 39 10.99 -2.96 -3.38
N TYR A 40 9.88 -2.23 -3.38
CA TYR A 40 9.19 -1.74 -2.19
C TYR A 40 7.88 -2.45 -1.92
N ILE A 41 7.31 -3.15 -2.92
CA ILE A 41 5.99 -3.79 -2.83
C ILE A 41 5.92 -4.74 -1.64
N ASP A 42 6.88 -5.66 -1.47
CA ASP A 42 6.89 -6.61 -0.36
C ASP A 42 6.87 -5.94 1.02
N THR A 43 7.57 -4.79 1.14
CA THR A 43 7.56 -4.01 2.39
C THR A 43 6.19 -3.41 2.67
N LEU A 44 5.54 -2.84 1.65
CA LEU A 44 4.20 -2.27 1.77
C LEU A 44 3.17 -3.36 2.09
N LEU A 45 3.27 -4.52 1.44
CA LEU A 45 2.43 -5.68 1.72
C LEU A 45 2.65 -6.23 3.14
N ALA A 46 3.87 -6.18 3.67
CA ALA A 46 4.15 -6.57 5.03
C ALA A 46 3.39 -5.68 6.04
N PHE A 47 3.36 -4.35 5.83
CA PHE A 47 2.52 -3.44 6.63
C PHE A 47 1.03 -3.71 6.46
N MET A 48 0.59 -3.96 5.23
CA MET A 48 -0.81 -4.26 4.93
C MET A 48 -1.30 -5.53 5.65
N ARG A 49 -0.41 -6.48 5.95
CA ARG A 49 -0.65 -7.72 6.73
C ARG A 49 -0.91 -7.48 8.21
N GLU A 50 -0.39 -6.41 8.74
CA GLU A 50 -0.52 -6.16 10.17
C GLU A 50 -1.93 -5.62 10.50
N PRO A 51 -2.45 -5.89 11.72
CA PRO A 51 -3.75 -5.37 12.13
C PRO A 51 -3.85 -3.86 11.94
N GLN A 52 -4.93 -3.40 11.31
CA GLN A 52 -5.16 -2.00 10.95
C GLN A 52 -4.04 -1.41 10.06
N HIS A 53 -3.30 -2.26 9.35
CA HIS A 53 -2.16 -1.88 8.51
C HIS A 53 -1.06 -1.12 9.29
N CYS A 54 -0.89 -1.49 10.58
CA CYS A 54 0.03 -0.84 11.52
C CYS A 54 1.15 -1.78 11.97
N GLY A 55 2.39 -1.32 11.96
CA GLY A 55 3.53 -2.10 12.43
C GLY A 55 4.70 -1.26 12.92
N THR A 56 5.55 -1.83 13.77
CA THR A 56 6.88 -1.31 14.04
C THR A 56 7.90 -2.06 13.20
N CYS A 57 8.95 -1.37 12.75
CA CYS A 57 10.03 -2.01 12.00
C CYS A 57 10.66 -3.20 12.76
N SER A 58 10.77 -3.10 14.09
CA SER A 58 11.33 -4.15 14.93
C SER A 58 10.44 -5.39 15.00
N ALA A 59 9.13 -5.22 15.20
CA ALA A 59 8.19 -6.34 15.24
C ALA A 59 8.11 -7.05 13.88
N MET A 60 8.06 -6.29 12.80
CA MET A 60 8.05 -6.84 11.45
C MET A 60 9.36 -7.56 11.10
N ALA A 61 10.49 -6.99 11.50
CA ALA A 61 11.79 -7.63 11.33
C ALA A 61 11.87 -8.99 12.01
N GLN A 62 11.37 -9.09 13.23
CA GLN A 62 11.29 -10.35 13.97
C GLN A 62 10.33 -11.33 13.30
N LYS A 63 9.14 -10.87 12.90
CA LYS A 63 8.10 -11.73 12.29
C LYS A 63 8.52 -12.28 10.93
N TYR A 64 9.20 -11.48 10.11
CA TYR A 64 9.57 -11.84 8.74
C TYR A 64 11.06 -12.17 8.56
N ASN A 65 11.80 -12.30 9.66
CA ASN A 65 13.23 -12.63 9.67
C ASN A 65 14.09 -11.72 8.78
N THR A 66 13.92 -10.41 8.91
CA THR A 66 14.64 -9.37 8.15
C THR A 66 15.24 -8.34 9.10
N PRO A 67 16.28 -7.59 8.72
CA PRO A 67 16.79 -6.50 9.55
C PRO A 67 15.76 -5.37 9.71
N ALA A 68 15.64 -4.78 10.91
CA ALA A 68 14.69 -3.70 11.17
C ALA A 68 14.93 -2.46 10.28
N GLN A 69 16.19 -2.15 9.99
CA GLN A 69 16.55 -1.07 9.07
C GLN A 69 16.01 -1.26 7.65
N HIS A 70 15.75 -2.51 7.24
CA HIS A 70 15.17 -2.81 5.94
C HIS A 70 13.85 -2.07 5.73
N TYR A 71 12.91 -2.20 6.69
CA TYR A 71 11.59 -1.57 6.58
C TYR A 71 11.68 -0.04 6.57
N ASN A 72 12.46 0.54 7.48
CA ASN A 72 12.65 1.99 7.54
C ASN A 72 13.27 2.54 6.24
N ALA A 73 14.32 1.90 5.73
CA ALA A 73 14.98 2.31 4.50
C ALA A 73 14.05 2.19 3.29
N LYS A 74 13.30 1.08 3.17
CA LYS A 74 12.37 0.85 2.07
C LYS A 74 11.25 1.89 2.05
N VAL A 75 10.59 2.13 3.19
CA VAL A 75 9.53 3.14 3.32
C VAL A 75 10.06 4.53 2.96
N THR A 76 11.20 4.92 3.53
CA THR A 76 11.79 6.24 3.28
C THR A 76 12.21 6.43 1.82
N ASN A 77 12.83 5.42 1.21
CA ASN A 77 13.27 5.49 -0.18
C ASN A 77 12.10 5.50 -1.15
N PHE A 78 11.07 4.70 -0.91
CA PHE A 78 9.83 4.74 -1.68
C PHE A 78 9.18 6.12 -1.60
N ALA A 79 9.03 6.67 -0.39
CA ALA A 79 8.47 8.01 -0.18
C ALA A 79 9.25 9.11 -0.93
N LYS A 80 10.58 9.09 -0.87
CA LYS A 80 11.44 10.02 -1.62
C LYS A 80 11.22 9.91 -3.13
N TRP A 81 11.10 8.68 -3.64
CA TRP A 81 10.83 8.45 -5.05
C TRP A 81 9.45 8.96 -5.44
N VAL A 82 8.40 8.68 -4.64
CA VAL A 82 7.03 9.19 -4.85
C VAL A 82 7.02 10.72 -4.88
N GLN A 83 7.60 11.37 -3.89
CA GLN A 83 7.68 12.82 -3.83
C GLN A 83 8.36 13.40 -5.08
N LYS A 84 9.51 12.84 -5.46
CA LYS A 84 10.23 13.26 -6.68
C LYS A 84 9.41 13.02 -7.96
N ARG A 85 8.69 11.90 -8.03
CA ARG A 85 7.91 11.53 -9.22
C ARG A 85 6.70 12.44 -9.42
N LEU A 86 6.00 12.76 -8.34
CA LEU A 86 4.83 13.65 -8.39
C LEU A 86 5.23 15.12 -8.49
N GLY A 87 6.31 15.55 -7.82
CA GLY A 87 6.90 16.87 -7.95
C GLY A 87 6.02 18.03 -7.51
N ARG A 88 4.96 17.78 -6.73
CA ARG A 88 3.93 18.79 -6.42
C ARG A 88 3.76 19.10 -4.94
N PHE A 89 4.41 18.34 -4.05
CA PHE A 89 4.29 18.54 -2.60
C PHE A 89 5.56 18.15 -1.83
N ARG A 90 5.66 18.66 -0.60
CA ARG A 90 6.59 18.25 0.45
C ARG A 90 5.82 18.01 1.74
N VAL A 91 6.32 17.11 2.57
CA VAL A 91 5.82 16.92 3.94
C VAL A 91 6.91 17.32 4.91
N ILE A 92 6.60 18.27 5.80
CA ILE A 92 7.51 18.80 6.81
C ILE A 92 7.11 18.25 8.18
N GLY A 93 8.08 17.76 8.93
CA GLY A 93 7.89 17.27 10.28
C GLY A 93 7.69 18.41 11.30
N THR A 94 7.35 18.04 12.52
CA THR A 94 7.21 18.98 13.65
C THR A 94 8.53 19.69 14.01
N ASP A 95 9.65 19.12 13.60
CA ASP A 95 11.00 19.69 13.76
C ASP A 95 11.41 20.64 12.61
N GLY A 96 10.54 20.85 11.63
CA GLY A 96 10.78 21.69 10.46
C GLY A 96 11.56 21.03 9.33
N ASN A 97 11.95 19.76 9.46
CA ASN A 97 12.67 19.02 8.44
C ASN A 97 11.74 18.18 7.55
N ASP A 98 12.23 17.75 6.38
CA ASP A 98 11.50 16.84 5.50
C ASP A 98 11.19 15.52 6.22
N THR A 99 9.92 15.13 6.22
CA THR A 99 9.43 13.92 6.87
C THR A 99 8.89 12.94 5.82
N PHE A 100 9.77 12.11 5.29
CA PHE A 100 9.42 11.23 4.17
C PHE A 100 8.47 10.10 4.54
N TRP A 101 8.56 9.50 5.74
CA TRP A 101 7.67 8.43 6.14
C TRP A 101 6.19 8.83 6.06
N ALA A 102 5.88 10.10 6.37
CA ALA A 102 4.51 10.63 6.37
C ALA A 102 3.88 10.74 4.95
N ILE A 103 4.65 10.52 3.90
CA ILE A 103 4.13 10.41 2.54
C ILE A 103 3.41 9.07 2.36
N VAL A 104 3.98 8.00 2.87
CA VAL A 104 3.48 6.61 2.75
C VAL A 104 2.57 6.25 3.91
N MET A 105 2.85 6.77 5.09
CA MET A 105 2.12 6.50 6.33
C MET A 105 1.25 7.70 6.69
N GLN A 106 0.00 7.44 7.09
CA GLN A 106 -0.90 8.51 7.55
C GLN A 106 -0.64 8.90 9.00
N GLU A 107 -0.20 7.94 9.81
CA GLU A 107 0.07 8.15 11.24
C GLU A 107 1.32 7.41 11.70
N GLY A 108 1.89 7.91 12.80
CA GLY A 108 2.99 7.29 13.50
C GLY A 108 3.02 7.68 14.99
N TRP A 109 3.45 6.77 15.86
CA TRP A 109 3.55 7.01 17.29
C TRP A 109 4.58 6.12 17.96
N ASP A 110 5.14 6.63 19.08
CA ASP A 110 6.08 5.87 19.87
C ASP A 110 5.39 4.77 20.68
N THR A 111 6.02 3.60 20.71
CA THR A 111 5.62 2.47 21.54
C THR A 111 6.84 1.91 22.28
N LYS A 112 6.62 1.01 23.24
CA LYS A 112 7.72 0.29 23.91
C LYS A 112 8.58 -0.55 22.93
N GLN A 113 8.03 -0.90 21.77
CA GLN A 113 8.69 -1.71 20.72
C GLN A 113 9.28 -0.85 19.59
N GLY A 114 9.30 0.46 19.75
CA GLY A 114 9.76 1.43 18.76
C GLY A 114 8.63 2.21 18.11
N PHE A 115 8.98 3.00 17.10
CA PHE A 115 8.04 3.84 16.40
C PHE A 115 7.11 3.00 15.52
N LYS A 116 5.81 3.08 15.74
CA LYS A 116 4.77 2.36 15.00
C LYS A 116 4.21 3.25 13.91
N TRP A 117 4.02 2.70 12.72
CA TRP A 117 3.48 3.36 11.54
C TRP A 117 2.16 2.72 11.11
N GLN A 118 1.31 3.52 10.49
CA GLN A 118 0.09 3.08 9.82
C GLN A 118 0.10 3.52 8.36
N LEU A 119 -0.10 2.58 7.42
CA LEU A 119 -0.23 2.90 6.00
C LEU A 119 -1.40 3.85 5.74
N ARG A 120 -1.27 4.67 4.70
CA ARG A 120 -2.38 5.48 4.19
C ARG A 120 -3.46 4.59 3.59
N ASP A 121 -4.71 4.93 3.85
CA ASP A 121 -5.85 4.14 3.39
C ASP A 121 -5.92 4.12 1.86
N GLU A 122 -5.63 5.23 1.17
CA GLU A 122 -5.59 5.31 -0.29
C GLU A 122 -4.50 4.41 -0.89
N LEU A 123 -3.37 4.28 -0.20
CA LEU A 123 -2.30 3.36 -0.60
C LEU A 123 -2.69 1.90 -0.36
N VAL A 124 -3.38 1.61 0.73
CA VAL A 124 -3.91 0.26 1.02
C VAL A 124 -4.87 -0.15 -0.08
N ASP A 125 -5.80 0.72 -0.47
CA ASP A 125 -6.74 0.45 -1.55
C ASP A 125 -6.02 0.24 -2.90
N ALA A 126 -5.00 1.05 -3.18
CA ALA A 126 -4.18 0.88 -4.38
C ALA A 126 -3.42 -0.45 -4.41
N LEU A 127 -2.89 -0.89 -3.27
CA LEU A 127 -2.22 -2.20 -3.13
C LEU A 127 -3.20 -3.35 -3.36
N ARG A 128 -4.44 -3.25 -2.88
CA ARG A 128 -5.49 -4.24 -3.14
C ARG A 128 -5.78 -4.36 -4.63
N ILE A 129 -5.92 -3.23 -5.33
CA ILE A 129 -6.14 -3.19 -6.78
C ILE A 129 -4.94 -3.81 -7.52
N TYR A 130 -3.72 -3.46 -7.10
CA TYR A 130 -2.49 -3.99 -7.68
C TYR A 130 -2.42 -5.52 -7.57
N LEU A 131 -2.71 -6.08 -6.39
CA LEU A 131 -2.75 -7.52 -6.17
C LEU A 131 -3.84 -8.20 -7.00
N MET A 132 -5.04 -7.62 -7.05
CA MET A 132 -6.15 -8.18 -7.83
C MET A 132 -5.82 -8.23 -9.32
N LYS A 133 -5.18 -7.18 -9.86
CA LYS A 133 -4.74 -7.17 -11.26
C LYS A 133 -3.72 -8.27 -11.54
N ASP A 134 -2.70 -8.42 -10.70
CA ASP A 134 -1.68 -9.48 -10.82
C ASP A 134 -2.33 -10.88 -10.84
N LEU A 135 -3.29 -11.13 -9.97
CA LEU A 135 -4.02 -12.40 -9.91
C LEU A 135 -4.85 -12.65 -11.18
N ILE A 136 -5.57 -11.63 -11.68
CA ILE A 136 -6.35 -11.74 -12.91
C ILE A 136 -5.43 -12.00 -14.12
N GLU A 137 -4.31 -11.32 -14.23
CA GLU A 137 -3.34 -11.53 -15.32
C GLU A 137 -2.72 -12.93 -15.28
N ARG A 138 -2.40 -13.44 -14.11
CA ARG A 138 -1.90 -14.83 -13.94
C ARG A 138 -2.95 -15.85 -14.35
N PHE A 139 -4.20 -15.67 -13.92
CA PHE A 139 -5.30 -16.53 -14.30
C PHE A 139 -5.48 -16.59 -15.84
N ARG A 140 -5.49 -15.43 -16.51
CA ARG A 140 -5.61 -15.34 -17.98
C ARG A 140 -4.48 -16.04 -18.72
N ASN A 141 -3.26 -15.93 -18.18
CA ASN A 141 -2.07 -16.51 -18.79
C ASN A 141 -1.88 -18.00 -18.46
N GLY A 142 -2.84 -18.64 -17.78
CA GLY A 142 -2.76 -20.04 -17.37
C GLY A 142 -1.57 -20.33 -16.45
N LYS A 143 -1.03 -19.33 -15.77
CA LYS A 143 0.06 -19.52 -14.82
C LYS A 143 -0.50 -20.16 -13.55
N PRO A 144 0.11 -21.25 -13.06
CA PRO A 144 -0.35 -21.90 -11.85
C PRO A 144 -0.22 -20.95 -10.67
N PHE A 145 -1.22 -20.98 -9.77
CA PHE A 145 -1.13 -20.35 -8.47
C PHE A 145 -0.22 -21.21 -7.60
N ASN A 146 0.98 -20.72 -7.33
CA ASN A 146 1.95 -21.45 -6.51
C ASN A 146 1.71 -21.19 -5.02
N GLY A 147 0.92 -22.06 -4.38
CA GLY A 147 0.97 -22.28 -2.94
C GLY A 147 0.66 -21.06 -2.05
N TYR A 148 1.40 -20.99 -0.96
CA TYR A 148 1.18 -20.14 0.20
C TYR A 148 1.11 -18.62 -0.08
N ASP A 149 1.90 -18.11 -1.02
CA ASP A 149 1.94 -16.67 -1.34
C ASP A 149 0.66 -16.18 -2.03
N GLU A 150 0.01 -17.04 -2.80
CA GLU A 150 -1.20 -16.69 -3.52
C GLU A 150 -2.44 -16.71 -2.61
N ALA A 151 -2.58 -17.74 -1.77
CA ALA A 151 -3.65 -17.78 -0.77
C ALA A 151 -3.64 -16.55 0.13
N TYR A 152 -2.44 -16.06 0.45
CA TYR A 152 -2.25 -14.88 1.24
C TYR A 152 -2.64 -13.58 0.50
N LYS A 153 -2.33 -13.44 -0.78
CA LYS A 153 -2.79 -12.30 -1.59
C LYS A 153 -4.31 -12.23 -1.63
N TRP A 154 -4.97 -13.39 -1.72
CA TRP A 154 -6.43 -13.50 -1.66
C TRP A 154 -6.99 -13.05 -0.31
N GLN A 155 -6.38 -13.46 0.79
CA GLN A 155 -6.80 -13.04 2.12
C GLN A 155 -6.73 -11.51 2.30
N LEU A 156 -5.70 -10.87 1.72
CA LEU A 156 -5.59 -9.41 1.73
C LEU A 156 -6.65 -8.69 0.88
N ILE A 157 -7.18 -9.37 -0.14
CA ILE A 157 -8.25 -8.84 -1.00
C ILE A 157 -9.60 -9.06 -0.34
N ASP A 158 -9.81 -10.22 0.31
CA ASP A 158 -11.08 -10.65 0.91
C ASP A 158 -11.45 -9.86 2.17
N ASP A 159 -10.46 -9.30 2.88
CA ASP A 159 -10.69 -8.39 4.01
C ASP A 159 -11.36 -7.05 3.60
N THR A 160 -11.77 -6.93 2.33
CA THR A 160 -12.43 -5.73 1.80
C THR A 160 -13.95 -5.86 1.80
N GLU A 161 -14.60 -5.52 2.87
CA GLU A 161 -16.02 -5.14 2.87
C GLU A 161 -16.31 -3.81 2.12
N ASN A 162 -15.32 -3.24 1.43
CA ASN A 162 -15.41 -1.89 0.88
C ASN A 162 -15.80 -1.90 -0.60
N VAL A 163 -17.09 -1.66 -0.86
CA VAL A 163 -17.71 -1.53 -2.19
C VAL A 163 -16.99 -0.51 -3.10
N SER A 164 -16.34 0.51 -2.53
CA SER A 164 -15.61 1.53 -3.28
C SER A 164 -14.41 0.97 -4.04
N SER A 165 -13.70 -0.01 -3.48
CA SER A 165 -12.55 -0.65 -4.14
C SER A 165 -12.96 -1.40 -5.42
N ILE A 166 -14.15 -2.01 -5.44
CA ILE A 166 -14.69 -2.72 -6.62
C ILE A 166 -14.96 -1.74 -7.76
N GLU A 167 -15.52 -0.57 -7.47
CA GLU A 167 -15.78 0.47 -8.49
C GLU A 167 -14.48 1.02 -9.10
N ILE A 168 -13.44 1.20 -8.29
CA ILE A 168 -12.12 1.63 -8.75
C ILE A 168 -11.48 0.54 -9.62
N VAL A 169 -11.56 -0.73 -9.20
CA VAL A 169 -11.08 -1.88 -10.00
C VAL A 169 -11.78 -1.94 -11.35
N LYS A 170 -13.10 -1.79 -11.39
CA LYS A 170 -13.88 -1.74 -12.65
C LYS A 170 -13.40 -0.63 -13.57
N LYS A 171 -13.11 0.55 -13.03
CA LYS A 171 -12.63 1.71 -13.78
C LYS A 171 -11.22 1.50 -14.36
N ILE A 172 -10.30 0.88 -13.58
CA ILE A 172 -8.89 0.71 -13.96
C ILE A 172 -8.69 -0.48 -14.92
N ILE A 173 -9.35 -1.61 -14.66
CA ILE A 173 -9.17 -2.85 -15.46
C ILE A 173 -10.02 -2.82 -16.74
N GLY A 174 -10.98 -1.90 -16.82
CA GLY A 174 -11.89 -1.75 -17.95
C GLY A 174 -13.18 -2.56 -17.80
N LYS A 175 -14.27 -1.92 -18.17
CA LYS A 175 -15.64 -2.40 -17.98
C LYS A 175 -15.91 -3.81 -18.54
N ASN A 176 -15.26 -4.14 -19.66
CA ASN A 176 -15.53 -5.41 -20.38
C ASN A 176 -15.02 -6.69 -19.71
N ILE A 177 -14.18 -6.58 -18.68
CA ILE A 177 -13.56 -7.73 -18.02
C ILE A 177 -14.36 -8.14 -16.80
N ILE A 178 -14.91 -7.16 -16.08
CA ILE A 178 -15.63 -7.40 -14.82
C ILE A 178 -17.13 -7.57 -15.04
N ASP A 179 -17.71 -6.96 -16.07
CA ASP A 179 -19.12 -7.14 -16.41
C ASP A 179 -19.45 -8.59 -16.83
N ASN A 180 -18.44 -9.35 -17.30
CA ASN A 180 -18.59 -10.79 -17.63
C ASN A 180 -18.11 -11.74 -16.51
N MET A 181 -17.52 -11.23 -15.44
CA MET A 181 -17.03 -12.01 -14.32
C MET A 181 -17.47 -11.30 -13.03
N ARG A 182 -18.48 -11.87 -12.36
CA ARG A 182 -18.74 -11.47 -10.98
C ARG A 182 -17.45 -11.70 -10.18
N VAL A 183 -17.03 -10.71 -9.39
CA VAL A 183 -15.84 -10.83 -8.53
C VAL A 183 -15.91 -12.10 -7.69
N ASP A 184 -17.09 -12.41 -7.16
CA ASP A 184 -17.41 -13.64 -6.43
C ASP A 184 -17.18 -14.90 -7.28
N SER A 185 -17.42 -14.86 -8.59
CA SER A 185 -17.21 -16.01 -9.49
C SER A 185 -15.72 -16.19 -9.80
N VAL A 186 -14.96 -15.11 -9.88
CA VAL A 186 -13.49 -15.18 -10.03
C VAL A 186 -12.87 -15.72 -8.74
N LEU A 187 -13.27 -15.21 -7.59
CA LEU A 187 -12.85 -15.67 -6.28
C LEU A 187 -13.19 -17.15 -6.09
N LYS A 188 -14.41 -17.57 -6.45
CA LYS A 188 -14.87 -18.95 -6.34
C LYS A 188 -14.09 -19.91 -7.27
N MET A 189 -13.87 -19.54 -8.56
CA MET A 189 -13.07 -20.35 -9.48
C MET A 189 -11.63 -20.52 -9.02
N LEU A 190 -11.04 -19.50 -8.40
CA LEU A 190 -9.66 -19.54 -7.91
C LEU A 190 -9.53 -20.37 -6.62
N CYS A 191 -10.57 -20.43 -5.79
CA CYS A 191 -10.63 -21.31 -4.63
C CYS A 191 -10.94 -22.78 -4.98
N GLU A 192 -11.62 -23.05 -6.09
CA GLU A 192 -12.02 -24.39 -6.54
C GLU A 192 -10.97 -25.06 -7.46
N SER A 193 -9.96 -24.33 -7.94
CA SER A 193 -8.86 -24.89 -8.77
C SER A 193 -7.75 -25.50 -7.88
N LYS A 194 -8.10 -26.45 -7.03
CA LYS A 194 -7.15 -27.29 -6.30
C LYS A 194 -6.86 -28.57 -7.05
#